data_5a939c1d98c3e9893db56443c8d9a601
#
_entry.id   5a939c1d98c3e9893db56443c8d9a601
#
_cell.length_a   1.000
_cell.length_b   1.000
_cell.length_c   1.000
_cell.angle_alpha   90.00
_cell.angle_beta   90.00
_cell.angle_gamma   90.00
#
_symmetry.space_group_name_H-M   'P 1'
#
loop_
_entity.id
_entity.type
_entity.pdbx_description
1 polymer ?
#
loop_
_entity_poly.entity_id
_entity_poly.type
_entity_poly.pdbx_seq_one_letter_code
_entity_poly.pdbx_strand_id
1 'polypeptide(L)'
;VVSLAGESVLMDRLPDAVVGQLRGAGAGVVDLSVRNLAMSTAMAVHHRRTGDEVQQAGSERVSNRCIELLRLLEPAEVKERLEQLLAAALDNRGEDVSFLEKWGYDAEQKQAIGNSVYAVAEG
;
A
#
# COMPACT_ATOMS: atom_id res chain seq x y z
N VAL A 1 -6.17 15.14 -6.26
CA VAL A 1 -5.56 13.97 -5.64
C VAL A 1 -6.61 13.21 -4.84
N VAL A 2 -6.80 11.96 -5.19
CA VAL A 2 -7.75 11.10 -4.47
C VAL A 2 -7.07 10.55 -3.23
N SER A 3 -7.66 10.80 -2.07
CA SER A 3 -7.14 10.27 -0.81
C SER A 3 -7.66 8.86 -0.59
N LEU A 4 -6.77 7.90 -0.40
CA LEU A 4 -7.13 6.53 -0.05
C LEU A 4 -7.50 6.38 1.42
N ALA A 5 -7.15 7.36 2.25
CA ALA A 5 -7.47 7.35 3.67
C ALA A 5 -8.91 7.76 3.97
N GLY A 6 -9.62 8.36 3.01
CA GLY A 6 -11.02 8.77 3.17
C GLY A 6 -11.96 7.59 3.15
N GLU A 7 -13.15 7.80 3.65
CA GLU A 7 -14.23 6.83 3.56
C GLU A 7 -14.90 6.92 2.20
N SER A 8 -14.20 6.49 1.18
CA SER A 8 -14.68 6.55 -0.18
C SER A 8 -15.44 5.27 -0.54
N VAL A 9 -16.68 5.42 -0.97
CA VAL A 9 -17.46 4.31 -1.51
C VAL A 9 -16.79 3.70 -2.72
N LEU A 10 -16.07 4.52 -3.49
CA LEU A 10 -15.30 4.05 -4.65
C LEU A 10 -14.21 3.07 -4.26
N MET A 11 -13.61 3.26 -3.08
CA MET A 11 -12.55 2.36 -2.61
C MET A 11 -13.10 1.07 -2.02
N ASP A 12 -14.35 1.06 -1.56
CA ASP A 12 -14.99 -0.14 -1.05
C ASP A 12 -15.49 -1.03 -2.20
N ARG A 13 -15.96 -0.43 -3.28
CA ARG A 13 -16.43 -1.14 -4.47
C ARG A 13 -16.06 -0.35 -5.72
N LEU A 14 -15.03 -0.79 -6.41
CA LEU A 14 -14.63 -0.16 -7.65
C LEU A 14 -15.46 -0.69 -8.82
N PRO A 15 -16.25 0.16 -9.51
CA PRO A 15 -16.90 -0.25 -10.75
C PRO A 15 -15.87 -0.64 -11.82
N ASP A 16 -16.23 -1.57 -12.69
CA ASP A 16 -15.34 -2.04 -13.76
C ASP A 16 -14.82 -0.91 -14.64
N ALA A 17 -15.65 0.08 -14.92
CA ALA A 17 -15.24 1.24 -15.71
C ALA A 17 -14.13 2.04 -15.04
N VAL A 18 -14.19 2.20 -13.72
CA VAL A 18 -13.16 2.91 -12.95
C VAL A 18 -11.87 2.10 -12.94
N VAL A 19 -11.96 0.78 -12.75
CA VAL A 19 -10.80 -0.10 -12.81
C VAL A 19 -10.12 -0.02 -14.18
N GLY A 20 -10.89 0.00 -15.25
CA GLY A 20 -10.37 0.16 -16.60
C GLY A 20 -9.61 1.47 -16.80
N GLN A 21 -10.15 2.57 -16.28
CA GLN A 21 -9.48 3.87 -16.32
C GLN A 21 -8.18 3.89 -15.50
N LEU A 22 -8.19 3.25 -14.32
CA LEU A 22 -7.01 3.18 -13.47
C LEU A 22 -5.90 2.35 -14.12
N ARG A 23 -6.26 1.26 -14.78
CA ARG A 23 -5.28 0.47 -15.55
C ARG A 23 -4.67 1.29 -16.68
N GLY A 24 -5.47 2.11 -17.35
CA GLY A 24 -5.01 2.99 -18.42
C GLY A 24 -4.11 4.13 -17.93
N ALA A 25 -4.19 4.49 -16.64
CA ALA A 25 -3.33 5.51 -16.05
C ALA A 25 -1.90 5.02 -15.78
N GLY A 26 -1.66 3.71 -15.82
CA GLY A 26 -0.33 3.12 -15.81
C GLY A 26 0.44 3.24 -14.50
N ALA A 27 1.75 3.45 -14.64
CA ALA A 27 2.70 3.39 -13.53
C ALA A 27 2.43 4.40 -12.41
N GLY A 28 1.82 5.55 -12.73
CA GLY A 28 1.51 6.57 -11.71
C GLY A 28 0.52 6.09 -10.67
N VAL A 29 -0.52 5.38 -11.10
CA VAL A 29 -1.52 4.82 -10.18
C VAL A 29 -0.93 3.67 -9.38
N VAL A 30 -0.12 2.82 -10.00
CA VAL A 30 0.58 1.73 -9.31
C VAL A 30 1.49 2.30 -8.23
N ASP A 31 2.31 3.30 -8.55
CA ASP A 31 3.22 3.94 -7.60
C ASP A 31 2.46 4.52 -6.40
N LEU A 32 1.40 5.28 -6.65
CA LEU A 32 0.59 5.88 -5.59
C LEU A 32 -0.04 4.80 -4.69
N SER A 33 -0.58 3.76 -5.28
CA SER A 33 -1.23 2.66 -4.55
C SER A 33 -0.23 1.90 -3.69
N VAL A 34 0.96 1.65 -4.20
CA VAL A 34 2.03 0.96 -3.45
C VAL A 34 2.51 1.81 -2.28
N ARG A 35 2.70 3.11 -2.48
CA ARG A 35 3.08 4.02 -1.39
C ARG A 35 2.01 4.10 -0.31
N ASN A 36 0.75 4.18 -0.70
CA ASN A 36 -0.36 4.19 0.26
C ASN A 36 -0.48 2.88 1.01
N LEU A 37 -0.20 1.75 0.37
CA LEU A 37 -0.12 0.46 1.04
C LEU A 37 0.95 0.48 2.13
N ALA A 38 2.15 0.95 1.81
CA ALA A 38 3.24 1.03 2.77
C ALA A 38 2.88 1.95 3.94
N MET A 39 2.37 3.14 3.66
CA MET A 39 2.03 4.12 4.67
C MET A 39 0.91 3.63 5.59
N SER A 40 -0.17 3.09 5.05
CA SER A 40 -1.29 2.60 5.85
C SER A 40 -0.90 1.40 6.70
N THR A 41 -0.08 0.50 6.17
CA THR A 41 0.44 -0.65 6.91
C THR A 41 1.31 -0.21 8.09
N ALA A 42 2.23 0.72 7.86
CA ALA A 42 3.09 1.25 8.92
C ALA A 42 2.30 2.00 9.98
N MET A 43 1.28 2.76 9.57
CA MET A 43 0.42 3.49 10.51
C MET A 43 -0.42 2.54 11.35
N ALA A 44 -0.89 1.43 10.80
CA ALA A 44 -1.61 0.43 11.58
C ALA A 44 -0.75 -0.12 12.70
N VAL A 45 0.53 -0.40 12.44
CA VAL A 45 1.49 -0.83 13.46
C VAL A 45 1.64 0.24 14.54
N HIS A 46 1.80 1.50 14.15
CA HIS A 46 1.93 2.62 15.07
C HIS A 46 0.71 2.74 16.01
N HIS A 47 -0.49 2.71 15.43
CA HIS A 47 -1.73 2.83 16.21
C HIS A 47 -1.95 1.65 17.15
N ARG A 48 -1.55 0.44 16.73
CA ARG A 48 -1.60 -0.72 17.61
C ARG A 48 -0.71 -0.50 18.84
N ARG A 49 0.50 0.03 18.65
CA ARG A 49 1.44 0.30 19.75
C ARG A 49 0.93 1.34 20.72
N THR A 50 0.20 2.34 20.22
CA THR A 50 -0.35 3.41 21.05
C THR A 50 -1.71 3.04 21.64
N GLY A 51 -2.25 1.88 21.33
CA GLY A 51 -3.55 1.43 21.82
C GLY A 51 -4.75 2.12 21.18
N ASP A 52 -4.55 2.77 20.03
CA ASP A 52 -5.62 3.46 19.32
C ASP A 52 -6.31 2.52 18.34
N GLU A 53 -7.26 1.73 18.84
CA GLU A 53 -7.94 0.71 18.05
C GLU A 53 -8.75 1.28 16.89
N VAL A 54 -9.33 2.46 17.05
CA VAL A 54 -10.14 3.11 16.01
C VAL A 54 -9.26 3.51 14.83
N GLN A 55 -8.13 4.14 15.10
CA GLN A 55 -7.19 4.54 14.05
C GLN A 55 -6.50 3.33 13.43
N GLN A 56 -6.19 2.32 14.23
CA GLN A 56 -5.64 1.07 13.72
C GLN A 56 -6.59 0.42 12.71
N ALA A 57 -7.85 0.27 13.05
CA ALA A 57 -8.87 -0.32 12.17
C ALA A 57 -9.01 0.49 10.87
N GLY A 58 -8.96 1.83 10.96
CA GLY A 58 -9.00 2.70 9.80
C GLY A 58 -7.82 2.50 8.85
N SER A 59 -6.61 2.41 9.41
CA SER A 59 -5.39 2.18 8.63
C SER A 59 -5.40 0.78 7.99
N GLU A 60 -5.85 -0.24 8.71
CA GLU A 60 -5.97 -1.59 8.17
C GLU A 60 -6.98 -1.65 7.03
N ARG A 61 -8.07 -0.90 7.13
CA ARG A 61 -9.06 -0.82 6.06
C ARG A 61 -8.46 -0.20 4.79
N VAL A 62 -7.70 0.88 4.92
CA VAL A 62 -7.01 1.51 3.79
C VAL A 62 -6.01 0.54 3.17
N SER A 63 -5.24 -0.16 4.00
CA SER A 63 -4.28 -1.17 3.55
C SER A 63 -4.97 -2.26 2.73
N ASN A 64 -6.09 -2.79 3.21
CA ASN A 64 -6.84 -3.82 2.51
C ASN A 64 -7.39 -3.33 1.17
N ARG A 65 -7.85 -2.09 1.10
CA ARG A 65 -8.31 -1.49 -0.15
C ARG A 65 -7.17 -1.35 -1.16
N CYS A 66 -5.99 -0.98 -0.69
CA CYS A 66 -4.81 -0.89 -1.55
C CYS A 66 -4.43 -2.26 -2.11
N ILE A 67 -4.50 -3.30 -1.27
CA ILE A 67 -4.24 -4.68 -1.71
C ILE A 67 -5.22 -5.09 -2.81
N GLU A 68 -6.50 -4.85 -2.60
CA GLU A 68 -7.54 -5.18 -3.59
C GLU A 68 -7.34 -4.42 -4.90
N LEU A 69 -7.05 -3.12 -4.80
CA LEU A 69 -6.80 -2.30 -5.98
C LEU A 69 -5.60 -2.80 -6.77
N LEU A 70 -4.49 -3.09 -6.08
CA LEU A 70 -3.27 -3.56 -6.74
C LEU A 70 -3.47 -4.90 -7.45
N ARG A 71 -4.34 -5.76 -6.94
CA ARG A 71 -4.68 -7.03 -7.60
C ARG A 71 -5.46 -6.83 -8.90
N LEU A 72 -6.08 -5.65 -9.08
CA LEU A 72 -6.89 -5.33 -10.25
C LEU A 72 -6.11 -4.55 -11.33
N LEU A 73 -4.95 -4.01 -10.99
CA LEU A 73 -4.12 -3.23 -11.91
C LEU A 73 -3.25 -4.14 -12.77
N GLU A 74 -2.48 -3.54 -13.69
CA GLU A 74 -1.62 -4.31 -14.62
C GLU A 74 -0.61 -5.16 -13.85
N PRO A 75 -0.68 -6.51 -13.94
CA PRO A 75 0.13 -7.39 -13.09
C PRO A 75 1.63 -7.19 -13.23
N ALA A 76 2.13 -6.95 -14.43
CA ALA A 76 3.57 -6.78 -14.64
C ALA A 76 4.10 -5.53 -13.95
N GLU A 77 3.38 -4.41 -14.06
CA GLU A 77 3.76 -3.16 -13.41
C GLU A 77 3.66 -3.26 -11.89
N VAL A 78 2.60 -3.89 -11.40
CA VAL A 78 2.39 -4.10 -9.97
C VAL A 78 3.53 -4.95 -9.40
N LYS A 79 3.85 -6.06 -10.04
CA LYS A 79 4.91 -6.96 -9.59
C LYS A 79 6.25 -6.24 -9.49
N GLU A 80 6.63 -5.51 -10.53
CA GLU A 80 7.89 -4.77 -10.56
C GLU A 80 7.95 -3.74 -9.43
N ARG A 81 6.87 -2.98 -9.26
CA ARG A 81 6.82 -1.94 -8.23
C ARG A 81 6.84 -2.51 -6.81
N LEU A 82 6.13 -3.62 -6.59
CA LEU A 82 6.13 -4.30 -5.29
C LEU A 82 7.50 -4.89 -4.95
N GLU A 83 8.21 -5.43 -5.94
CA GLU A 83 9.58 -5.92 -5.73
C GLU A 83 10.52 -4.81 -5.29
N GLN A 84 10.36 -3.60 -5.82
CA GLN A 84 11.13 -2.43 -5.40
C GLN A 84 10.85 -2.08 -3.94
N LEU A 85 9.59 -2.04 -3.54
CA LEU A 85 9.21 -1.76 -2.17
C LEU A 85 9.73 -2.83 -1.21
N LEU A 86 9.61 -4.09 -1.60
CA LEU A 86 10.07 -5.22 -0.79
C LEU A 86 11.58 -5.15 -0.56
N ALA A 87 12.36 -4.87 -1.61
CA ALA A 87 13.80 -4.72 -1.51
C ALA A 87 14.19 -3.58 -0.56
N ALA A 88 13.47 -2.46 -0.60
CA ALA A 88 13.73 -1.35 0.30
C ALA A 88 13.37 -1.69 1.75
N ALA A 89 12.24 -2.35 1.96
CA ALA A 89 11.76 -2.66 3.31
C ALA A 89 12.59 -3.74 4.00
N LEU A 90 12.98 -4.79 3.28
CA LEU A 90 13.66 -5.95 3.86
C LEU A 90 15.19 -5.94 3.66
N ASP A 91 15.66 -5.43 2.52
CA ASP A 91 17.07 -5.46 2.14
C ASP A 91 17.74 -4.09 2.16
N ASN A 92 16.98 -3.04 2.47
CA ASN A 92 17.46 -1.65 2.51
C ASN A 92 18.10 -1.22 1.18
N ARG A 93 17.49 -1.59 0.06
CA ARG A 93 17.99 -1.30 -1.29
C ARG A 93 16.90 -0.67 -2.16
N GLY A 94 17.32 0.20 -3.08
CA GLY A 94 16.46 0.82 -4.06
C GLY A 94 15.98 2.22 -3.67
N GLU A 95 15.18 2.82 -4.54
CA GLU A 95 14.71 4.20 -4.37
C GLU A 95 13.76 4.38 -3.19
N ASP A 96 12.99 3.35 -2.85
CA ASP A 96 12.03 3.42 -1.74
C ASP A 96 12.69 3.51 -0.37
N VAL A 97 13.98 3.22 -0.26
CA VAL A 97 14.72 3.38 1.01
C VAL A 97 14.59 4.82 1.53
N SER A 98 14.77 5.81 0.67
CA SER A 98 14.61 7.23 1.05
C SER A 98 13.22 7.54 1.54
N PHE A 99 12.20 6.97 0.89
CA PHE A 99 10.80 7.12 1.30
C PHE A 99 10.57 6.56 2.70
N LEU A 100 11.06 5.34 2.96
CA LEU A 100 10.89 4.69 4.26
C LEU A 100 11.67 5.41 5.37
N GLU A 101 12.87 5.92 5.06
CA GLU A 101 13.67 6.68 6.00
C GLU A 101 13.03 8.03 6.35
N LYS A 102 12.43 8.69 5.37
CA LYS A 102 11.73 9.96 5.57
C LYS A 102 10.65 9.85 6.64
N TRP A 103 9.94 8.73 6.67
CA TRP A 103 8.86 8.51 7.63
C TRP A 103 9.35 7.84 8.93
N GLY A 104 10.62 7.45 9.00
CA GLY A 104 11.21 6.87 10.19
C GLY A 104 10.66 5.50 10.57
N TYR A 105 10.29 4.70 9.58
CA TYR A 105 9.75 3.36 9.84
C TYR A 105 10.82 2.45 10.42
N ASP A 106 10.46 1.73 11.49
CA ASP A 106 11.36 0.79 12.15
C ASP A 106 11.25 -0.63 11.56
N ALA A 107 12.00 -1.58 12.17
CA ALA A 107 12.05 -2.95 11.67
C ALA A 107 10.68 -3.64 11.65
N GLU A 108 9.86 -3.43 12.68
CA GLU A 108 8.53 -4.03 12.75
C GLU A 108 7.62 -3.47 11.66
N GLN A 109 7.66 -2.15 11.44
CA GLN A 109 6.88 -1.50 10.40
C GLN A 109 7.31 -1.97 9.01
N LYS A 110 8.61 -2.07 8.77
CA LYS A 110 9.16 -2.58 7.50
C LYS A 110 8.79 -4.04 7.27
N GLN A 111 8.80 -4.86 8.30
CA GLN A 111 8.37 -6.26 8.18
C GLN A 111 6.88 -6.34 7.84
N ALA A 112 6.05 -5.52 8.47
CA ALA A 112 4.63 -5.47 8.16
C ALA A 112 4.38 -5.04 6.72
N ILE A 113 5.15 -4.09 6.20
CA ILE A 113 5.10 -3.67 4.80
C ILE A 113 5.44 -4.84 3.88
N GLY A 114 6.49 -5.60 4.19
CA GLY A 114 6.84 -6.80 3.44
C GLY A 114 5.71 -7.82 3.42
N ASN A 115 5.07 -8.04 4.56
CA ASN A 115 3.94 -8.96 4.66
C ASN A 115 2.75 -8.50 3.78
N SER A 116 2.50 -7.20 3.71
CA SER A 116 1.42 -6.68 2.86
C SER A 116 1.74 -6.83 1.37
N VAL A 117 3.01 -6.73 0.98
CA VAL A 117 3.45 -7.03 -0.40
C VAL A 117 3.12 -8.48 -0.75
N TYR A 118 3.45 -9.43 0.13
CA TYR A 118 3.12 -10.83 -0.09
C TYR A 118 1.61 -11.06 -0.16
N ALA A 119 0.82 -10.34 0.62
CA ALA A 119 -0.63 -10.43 0.57
C ALA A 119 -1.18 -10.06 -0.81
N VAL A 120 -0.62 -9.05 -1.47
CA VAL A 120 -0.99 -8.70 -2.85
C VAL A 120 -0.65 -9.86 -3.80
N ALA A 121 0.55 -10.41 -3.66
CA ALA A 121 1.03 -11.48 -4.55
C ALA A 121 0.23 -12.77 -4.41
N GLU A 122 -0.29 -13.07 -3.23
CA GLU A 122 -1.09 -14.27 -2.96
C GLU A 122 -2.51 -14.19 -3.53
N GLY A 123 -2.97 -12.99 -3.83
CA GLY A 123 -4.27 -12.77 -4.44
C GLY A 123 -4.34 -13.28 -5.85
#